data_6c6121c37205a9804d012bb5d4727377
#
_entry.id   6c6121c37205a9804d012bb5d4727377
#
_cell.length_a   1.000
_cell.length_b   1.000
_cell.length_c   1.000
_cell.angle_alpha   90.00
_cell.angle_beta   90.00
_cell.angle_gamma   90.00
#
_symmetry.space_group_name_H-M   'P 1'
#
loop_
_entity.id
_entity.type
_entity.pdbx_description
1 polymer ?
#
loop_
_entity_poly.entity_id
_entity_poly.type
_entity_poly.pdbx_seq_one_letter_code
_entity_poly.pdbx_strand_id
1 'polypeptide(L)'
;ITENKEFIAGKNGTIISMGAWGDIFQTDRFIDMSINLIIELIKLGNPIQFMSKYKLDISLISKLAKYVQYTNQVLYSTTITTIDKWKTIEPNTVSPEERIKTCKEFKNQGIESNVLIKPFIPGTTDLELDKIIYLLKEYNITYCVIGKLYISDDILKSLGKDCLINTDALELSTLDCNGNIKIQATQVKTLYKYIEKFRENGINAFFKSSCVNSNINKTNNPSNYYFNNDEYCINCGNCK
;
A
#
# COMPACT_ATOMS: atom_id res chain seq x y z
N ILE A 1 2.52 -20.01 -10.12
CA ILE A 1 2.29 -19.70 -8.69
C ILE A 1 2.04 -21.01 -7.94
N THR A 2 1.09 -21.82 -8.35
CA THR A 2 0.66 -23.04 -7.65
C THR A 2 1.72 -24.15 -7.59
N GLU A 3 2.74 -24.11 -8.42
CA GLU A 3 3.86 -25.05 -8.43
C GLU A 3 4.96 -24.70 -7.40
N ASN A 4 4.89 -23.51 -6.81
CA ASN A 4 5.83 -23.11 -5.76
C ASN A 4 5.51 -23.91 -4.48
N LYS A 5 6.52 -24.59 -3.93
CA LYS A 5 6.39 -25.42 -2.70
C LYS A 5 5.91 -24.63 -1.47
N GLU A 6 6.09 -23.33 -1.46
CA GLU A 6 5.68 -22.44 -0.38
C GLU A 6 4.27 -21.89 -0.58
N PHE A 7 3.63 -22.15 -1.72
CA PHE A 7 2.28 -21.71 -1.99
C PHE A 7 1.26 -22.55 -1.21
N ILE A 8 0.50 -21.88 -0.39
CA ILE A 8 -0.61 -22.46 0.37
C ILE A 8 -1.91 -21.97 -0.27
N ALA A 9 -2.71 -22.91 -0.79
CA ALA A 9 -3.98 -22.59 -1.45
C ALA A 9 -5.09 -22.22 -0.45
N GLY A 10 -6.07 -21.46 -0.93
CA GLY A 10 -7.32 -21.19 -0.24
C GLY A 10 -7.32 -19.94 0.65
N LYS A 11 -8.44 -19.72 1.33
CA LYS A 11 -8.77 -18.50 2.08
C LYS A 11 -7.75 -18.10 3.14
N ASN A 12 -7.15 -19.07 3.82
CA ASN A 12 -6.14 -18.83 4.86
C ASN A 12 -4.71 -19.03 4.37
N GLY A 13 -4.55 -19.13 3.06
CA GLY A 13 -3.28 -19.43 2.41
C GLY A 13 -2.47 -18.18 2.04
N THR A 14 -1.59 -18.38 1.07
CA THR A 14 -0.67 -17.34 0.58
C THR A 14 -1.42 -16.13 0.04
N ILE A 15 -1.07 -14.93 0.51
CA ILE A 15 -1.57 -13.67 -0.05
C ILE A 15 -0.89 -13.43 -1.39
N ILE A 16 -1.66 -13.34 -2.47
CA ILE A 16 -1.17 -13.01 -3.79
C ILE A 16 -1.14 -11.49 -3.94
N SER A 17 0.06 -10.92 -4.13
CA SER A 17 0.24 -9.47 -4.26
C SER A 17 0.68 -9.08 -5.67
N MET A 18 0.02 -8.07 -6.24
CA MET A 18 0.30 -7.53 -7.58
C MET A 18 0.52 -6.02 -7.54
N GLY A 19 1.37 -5.50 -8.40
CA GLY A 19 1.61 -4.06 -8.54
C GLY A 19 2.70 -3.49 -7.61
N ALA A 20 3.43 -4.32 -6.86
CA ALA A 20 4.47 -3.87 -5.93
C ALA A 20 5.70 -3.25 -6.63
N TRP A 21 6.01 -3.69 -7.85
CA TRP A 21 7.18 -3.27 -8.62
C TRP A 21 6.85 -2.41 -9.85
N GLY A 22 5.59 -2.23 -10.15
CA GLY A 22 5.10 -1.43 -11.27
C GLY A 22 3.59 -1.41 -11.29
N ASP A 23 3.00 -0.37 -11.86
CA ASP A 23 1.55 -0.25 -11.96
C ASP A 23 1.00 -1.28 -12.97
N ILE A 24 0.03 -2.06 -12.54
CA ILE A 24 -0.58 -3.12 -13.39
C ILE A 24 -1.55 -2.58 -14.45
N PHE A 25 -1.94 -1.31 -14.32
CA PHE A 25 -2.85 -0.62 -15.23
C PHE A 25 -2.17 0.52 -16.00
N GLN A 26 -0.89 0.40 -16.34
CA GLN A 26 -0.07 1.47 -16.92
C GLN A 26 -0.63 2.08 -18.22
N THR A 27 -1.34 1.28 -19.01
CA THR A 27 -1.96 1.71 -20.26
C THR A 27 -3.27 0.98 -20.47
N ASP A 28 -4.16 1.55 -21.28
CA ASP A 28 -5.46 0.95 -21.61
C ASP A 28 -5.35 -0.48 -22.14
N ARG A 29 -4.30 -0.77 -22.92
CA ARG A 29 -4.02 -2.12 -23.42
C ARG A 29 -3.84 -3.15 -22.32
N PHE A 30 -3.25 -2.77 -21.18
CA PHE A 30 -2.98 -3.69 -20.07
C PHE A 30 -4.14 -3.80 -19.08
N ILE A 31 -5.12 -2.89 -19.13
CA ILE A 31 -6.23 -2.90 -18.18
C ILE A 31 -7.02 -4.20 -18.27
N ASP A 32 -7.52 -4.55 -19.45
CA ASP A 32 -8.31 -5.77 -19.64
C ASP A 32 -7.54 -7.03 -19.32
N MET A 33 -6.26 -7.08 -19.72
CA MET A 33 -5.39 -8.21 -19.42
C MET A 33 -5.16 -8.35 -17.91
N SER A 34 -4.92 -7.26 -17.21
CA SER A 34 -4.70 -7.25 -15.75
C SER A 34 -5.98 -7.60 -14.99
N ILE A 35 -7.14 -7.09 -15.41
CA ILE A 35 -8.43 -7.45 -14.82
C ILE A 35 -8.71 -8.94 -15.01
N ASN A 36 -8.51 -9.48 -16.20
CA ASN A 36 -8.70 -10.90 -16.46
C ASN A 36 -7.72 -11.77 -15.64
N LEU A 37 -6.47 -11.36 -15.50
CA LEU A 37 -5.50 -12.04 -14.66
C LEU A 37 -5.93 -12.03 -13.18
N ILE A 38 -6.40 -10.89 -12.65
CA ILE A 38 -6.91 -10.80 -11.28
C ILE A 38 -8.10 -11.75 -11.10
N ILE A 39 -9.01 -11.82 -12.07
CA ILE A 39 -10.16 -12.74 -12.04
C ILE A 39 -9.68 -14.21 -11.98
N GLU A 40 -8.71 -14.59 -12.78
CA GLU A 40 -8.15 -15.96 -12.72
C GLU A 40 -7.49 -16.25 -11.37
N LEU A 41 -6.80 -15.27 -10.79
CA LEU A 41 -6.21 -15.43 -9.46
C LEU A 41 -7.27 -15.54 -8.36
N ILE A 42 -8.38 -14.79 -8.46
CA ILE A 42 -9.53 -14.90 -7.52
C ILE A 42 -10.07 -16.33 -7.46
N LYS A 43 -10.12 -17.04 -8.59
CA LYS A 43 -10.59 -18.43 -8.67
C LYS A 43 -9.75 -19.42 -7.87
N LEU A 44 -8.50 -19.09 -7.55
CA LEU A 44 -7.66 -19.92 -6.68
C LEU A 44 -8.14 -19.96 -5.22
N GLY A 45 -9.06 -19.07 -4.84
CA GLY A 45 -9.58 -18.99 -3.47
C GLY A 45 -8.67 -18.31 -2.47
N ASN A 46 -7.50 -17.83 -2.88
CA ASN A 46 -6.54 -17.13 -2.03
C ASN A 46 -6.93 -15.67 -1.80
N PRO A 47 -6.47 -15.05 -0.70
CA PRO A 47 -6.51 -13.60 -0.55
C PRO A 47 -5.65 -12.92 -1.61
N ILE A 48 -6.20 -11.88 -2.24
CA ILE A 48 -5.52 -11.12 -3.29
C ILE A 48 -5.41 -9.67 -2.88
N GLN A 49 -4.24 -9.10 -3.11
CA GLN A 49 -4.00 -7.69 -2.95
C GLN A 49 -3.39 -7.15 -4.24
N PHE A 50 -3.97 -6.09 -4.79
CA PHE A 50 -3.37 -5.41 -5.92
C PHE A 50 -3.37 -3.90 -5.71
N MET A 51 -2.41 -3.23 -6.35
CA MET A 51 -2.25 -1.80 -6.18
C MET A 51 -2.05 -1.09 -7.51
N SER A 52 -2.61 0.12 -7.60
CA SER A 52 -2.45 0.99 -8.76
C SER A 52 -2.64 2.46 -8.38
N LYS A 53 -1.99 3.34 -9.14
CA LYS A 53 -2.25 4.79 -9.15
C LYS A 53 -3.17 5.21 -10.30
N TYR A 54 -3.68 4.25 -11.05
CA TYR A 54 -4.58 4.47 -12.16
C TYR A 54 -6.04 4.63 -11.69
N LYS A 55 -6.81 5.41 -12.43
CA LYS A 55 -8.26 5.53 -12.21
C LYS A 55 -8.96 4.42 -12.99
N LEU A 56 -9.64 3.53 -12.29
CA LEU A 56 -10.45 2.48 -12.92
C LEU A 56 -11.89 2.92 -13.06
N ASP A 57 -12.48 2.57 -14.20
CA ASP A 57 -13.91 2.76 -14.42
C ASP A 57 -14.73 1.80 -13.56
N ILE A 58 -15.88 2.28 -13.10
CA ILE A 58 -16.81 1.52 -12.25
C ILE A 58 -17.26 0.21 -12.91
N SER A 59 -17.35 0.16 -14.23
CA SER A 59 -17.70 -1.05 -14.99
C SER A 59 -16.68 -2.17 -14.80
N LEU A 60 -15.38 -1.83 -14.78
CA LEU A 60 -14.28 -2.76 -14.55
C LEU A 60 -14.25 -3.24 -13.09
N ILE A 61 -14.49 -2.33 -12.15
CA ILE A 61 -14.60 -2.66 -10.72
C ILE A 61 -15.78 -3.61 -10.49
N SER A 62 -16.94 -3.30 -11.07
CA SER A 62 -18.14 -4.15 -11.00
C SER A 62 -17.95 -5.52 -11.68
N LYS A 63 -17.20 -5.56 -12.80
CA LYS A 63 -16.81 -6.83 -13.46
C LYS A 63 -16.02 -7.70 -12.49
N LEU A 64 -15.02 -7.12 -11.84
CA LEU A 64 -14.14 -7.83 -10.90
C LEU A 64 -14.92 -8.32 -9.66
N ALA A 65 -15.80 -7.47 -9.10
CA ALA A 65 -16.56 -7.78 -7.91
C ALA A 65 -17.44 -9.03 -8.06
N LYS A 66 -17.93 -9.32 -9.27
CA LYS A 66 -18.77 -10.51 -9.56
C LYS A 66 -18.04 -11.84 -9.34
N TYR A 67 -16.71 -11.84 -9.35
CA TYR A 67 -15.90 -13.06 -9.19
C TYR A 67 -15.38 -13.25 -7.76
N VAL A 68 -15.54 -12.25 -6.88
CA VAL A 68 -15.14 -12.37 -5.48
C VAL A 68 -15.93 -13.46 -4.79
N GLN A 69 -15.25 -14.44 -4.20
CA GLN A 69 -15.86 -15.65 -3.66
C GLN A 69 -16.28 -15.52 -2.18
N TYR A 70 -15.60 -14.63 -1.44
CA TYR A 70 -15.88 -14.38 -0.02
C TYR A 70 -15.48 -12.95 0.37
N THR A 71 -16.08 -12.43 1.42
CA THR A 71 -15.79 -11.11 1.97
C THR A 71 -14.30 -10.94 2.27
N ASN A 72 -13.71 -9.83 1.84
CA ASN A 72 -12.30 -9.48 2.00
C ASN A 72 -11.30 -10.39 1.25
N GLN A 73 -11.75 -11.19 0.29
CA GLN A 73 -10.83 -11.93 -0.58
C GLN A 73 -9.91 -11.00 -1.35
N VAL A 74 -10.43 -9.87 -1.80
CA VAL A 74 -9.71 -8.89 -2.61
C VAL A 74 -9.53 -7.61 -1.81
N LEU A 75 -8.30 -7.10 -1.79
CA LEU A 75 -7.94 -5.81 -1.24
C LEU A 75 -7.35 -4.94 -2.35
N TYR A 76 -8.01 -3.83 -2.66
CA TYR A 76 -7.46 -2.81 -3.54
C TYR A 76 -6.62 -1.81 -2.76
N SER A 77 -5.51 -1.38 -3.32
CA SER A 77 -4.65 -0.36 -2.73
C SER A 77 -4.31 0.73 -3.74
N THR A 78 -4.26 1.98 -3.29
CA THR A 78 -3.64 3.05 -4.05
C THR A 78 -2.58 3.76 -3.21
N THR A 79 -1.65 4.46 -3.88
CA THR A 79 -0.58 5.19 -3.20
C THR A 79 -0.88 6.68 -3.16
N ILE A 80 -0.62 7.32 -2.02
CA ILE A 80 -0.65 8.78 -1.85
C ILE A 80 0.58 9.19 -1.06
N THR A 81 1.49 9.91 -1.70
CA THR A 81 2.69 10.44 -1.06
C THR A 81 2.48 11.89 -0.61
N THR A 82 1.76 12.67 -1.41
CA THR A 82 1.45 14.09 -1.19
C THR A 82 0.14 14.44 -1.89
N ILE A 83 -0.55 15.45 -1.41
CA ILE A 83 -1.77 15.97 -2.02
C ILE A 83 -1.45 17.19 -2.88
N ASP A 84 -0.72 18.15 -2.32
CA ASP A 84 -0.49 19.45 -2.97
C ASP A 84 0.62 19.37 -4.04
N LYS A 85 1.65 18.53 -3.80
CA LYS A 85 2.84 18.44 -4.67
C LYS A 85 2.84 17.24 -5.61
N TRP A 86 1.71 16.54 -5.75
CA TRP A 86 1.66 15.30 -6.52
C TRP A 86 2.08 15.47 -7.98
N LYS A 87 1.76 16.61 -8.63
CA LYS A 87 2.16 16.88 -10.02
C LYS A 87 3.68 16.93 -10.21
N THR A 88 4.39 17.37 -9.19
CA THR A 88 5.87 17.46 -9.22
C THR A 88 6.51 16.12 -8.86
N ILE A 89 5.96 15.43 -7.86
CA ILE A 89 6.56 14.19 -7.31
C ILE A 89 6.11 12.96 -8.12
N GLU A 90 4.87 12.96 -8.61
CA GLU A 90 4.25 11.86 -9.34
C GLU A 90 3.56 12.33 -10.63
N PRO A 91 4.29 12.99 -11.56
CA PRO A 91 3.71 13.76 -12.67
C PRO A 91 2.85 12.92 -13.64
N ASN A 92 3.10 11.62 -13.73
CA ASN A 92 2.44 10.73 -14.68
C ASN A 92 1.29 9.93 -14.02
N THR A 93 0.68 10.47 -12.97
CA THR A 93 -0.40 9.78 -12.25
C THR A 93 -1.63 10.67 -12.16
N VAL A 94 -2.79 10.07 -11.91
CA VAL A 94 -4.01 10.83 -11.60
C VAL A 94 -3.91 11.47 -10.20
N SER A 95 -4.73 12.49 -9.95
CA SER A 95 -4.69 13.20 -8.66
C SER A 95 -4.93 12.28 -7.47
N PRO A 96 -4.39 12.60 -6.28
CA PRO A 96 -4.64 11.86 -5.06
C PRO A 96 -6.13 11.68 -4.76
N GLU A 97 -6.94 12.71 -4.99
CA GLU A 97 -8.39 12.66 -4.79
C GLU A 97 -9.06 11.64 -5.72
N GLU A 98 -8.70 11.61 -7.01
CA GLU A 98 -9.24 10.63 -7.96
C GLU A 98 -8.85 9.19 -7.56
N ARG A 99 -7.64 9.00 -7.02
CA ARG A 99 -7.19 7.70 -6.49
C ARG A 99 -8.03 7.27 -5.28
N ILE A 100 -8.32 8.19 -4.35
CA ILE A 100 -9.18 7.91 -3.19
C ILE A 100 -10.63 7.64 -3.63
N LYS A 101 -11.14 8.38 -4.62
CA LYS A 101 -12.45 8.09 -5.21
C LYS A 101 -12.50 6.66 -5.77
N THR A 102 -11.44 6.22 -6.45
CA THR A 102 -11.34 4.83 -6.91
C THR A 102 -11.41 3.82 -5.74
N CYS A 103 -10.73 4.09 -4.62
CA CYS A 103 -10.87 3.28 -3.40
C CYS A 103 -12.33 3.20 -2.93
N LYS A 104 -13.03 4.34 -2.90
CA LYS A 104 -14.44 4.38 -2.50
C LYS A 104 -15.32 3.55 -3.43
N GLU A 105 -15.07 3.61 -4.76
CA GLU A 105 -15.84 2.79 -5.71
C GLU A 105 -15.60 1.29 -5.49
N PHE A 106 -14.40 0.85 -5.18
CA PHE A 106 -14.15 -0.54 -4.77
C PHE A 106 -14.97 -0.92 -3.54
N LYS A 107 -14.98 -0.08 -2.50
CA LYS A 107 -15.78 -0.31 -1.29
C LYS A 107 -17.27 -0.36 -1.57
N ASN A 108 -17.80 0.49 -2.46
CA ASN A 108 -19.19 0.48 -2.89
C ASN A 108 -19.57 -0.83 -3.58
N GLN A 109 -18.60 -1.54 -4.18
CA GLN A 109 -18.78 -2.86 -4.80
C GLN A 109 -18.45 -4.03 -3.84
N GLY A 110 -18.26 -3.76 -2.55
CA GLY A 110 -17.98 -4.78 -1.53
C GLY A 110 -16.54 -5.28 -1.52
N ILE A 111 -15.63 -4.60 -2.19
CA ILE A 111 -14.18 -4.88 -2.18
C ILE A 111 -13.50 -3.89 -1.24
N GLU A 112 -12.84 -4.39 -0.20
CA GLU A 112 -12.13 -3.51 0.73
C GLU A 112 -10.96 -2.79 0.06
N SER A 113 -10.66 -1.59 0.53
CA SER A 113 -9.57 -0.77 -0.01
C SER A 113 -8.78 -0.06 1.07
N ASN A 114 -7.51 0.21 0.78
CA ASN A 114 -6.63 0.96 1.66
C ASN A 114 -5.73 1.91 0.87
N VAL A 115 -5.17 2.89 1.58
CA VAL A 115 -4.21 3.84 1.02
C VAL A 115 -2.81 3.53 1.52
N LEU A 116 -1.86 3.48 0.58
CA LEU A 116 -0.44 3.34 0.86
C LEU A 116 0.20 4.72 0.88
N ILE A 117 0.68 5.16 2.04
CA ILE A 117 1.48 6.39 2.18
C ILE A 117 2.95 5.96 2.06
N LYS A 118 3.33 5.62 0.83
CA LYS A 118 4.64 5.08 0.46
C LYS A 118 5.16 5.70 -0.83
N PRO A 119 6.33 6.35 -0.77
CA PRO A 119 7.10 6.64 0.44
C PRO A 119 6.45 7.71 1.32
N PHE A 120 6.63 7.60 2.63
CA PHE A 120 6.40 8.73 3.53
C PHE A 120 7.62 9.64 3.47
N ILE A 121 7.47 10.85 2.96
CA ILE A 121 8.55 11.83 2.77
C ILE A 121 8.54 12.82 3.93
N PRO A 122 9.47 12.72 4.92
CA PRO A 122 9.59 13.71 5.99
C PRO A 122 9.89 15.11 5.41
N GLY A 123 9.16 16.11 5.86
CA GLY A 123 9.25 17.48 5.34
C GLY A 123 8.29 17.78 4.18
N THR A 124 7.59 16.75 3.66
CA THR A 124 6.55 16.91 2.64
C THR A 124 5.25 16.23 3.07
N THR A 125 5.26 14.90 3.25
CA THR A 125 4.06 14.14 3.60
C THR A 125 3.50 14.50 4.97
N ASP A 126 4.37 14.73 5.95
CA ASP A 126 4.00 15.10 7.32
C ASP A 126 3.34 16.50 7.40
N LEU A 127 3.74 17.42 6.54
CA LEU A 127 3.11 18.75 6.48
C LEU A 127 1.68 18.70 5.95
N GLU A 128 1.33 17.67 5.19
CA GLU A 128 0.00 17.48 4.60
C GLU A 128 -0.83 16.41 5.34
N LEU A 129 -0.34 15.89 6.47
CA LEU A 129 -0.93 14.74 7.15
C LEU A 129 -2.39 14.95 7.52
N ASP A 130 -2.75 16.13 8.00
CA ASP A 130 -4.14 16.45 8.36
C ASP A 130 -5.06 16.47 7.14
N LYS A 131 -4.58 16.93 5.99
CA LYS A 131 -5.31 16.86 4.72
C LYS A 131 -5.52 15.43 4.28
N ILE A 132 -4.47 14.59 4.39
CA ILE A 132 -4.56 13.16 4.05
C ILE A 132 -5.59 12.48 4.96
N ILE A 133 -5.52 12.69 6.26
CA ILE A 133 -6.48 12.14 7.24
C ILE A 133 -7.90 12.60 6.92
N TYR A 134 -8.10 13.89 6.65
CA TYR A 134 -9.40 14.44 6.27
C TYR A 134 -9.98 13.72 5.04
N LEU A 135 -9.20 13.59 3.96
CA LEU A 135 -9.65 12.92 2.74
C LEU A 135 -9.97 11.44 3.00
N LEU A 136 -9.15 10.72 3.75
CA LEU A 136 -9.43 9.32 4.07
C LEU A 136 -10.77 9.17 4.83
N LYS A 137 -11.05 10.07 5.76
CA LYS A 137 -12.33 10.08 6.51
C LYS A 137 -13.51 10.45 5.62
N GLU A 138 -13.38 11.47 4.78
CA GLU A 138 -14.43 11.92 3.84
C GLU A 138 -14.87 10.79 2.90
N TYR A 139 -13.91 9.99 2.41
CA TYR A 139 -14.18 8.86 1.52
C TYR A 139 -14.37 7.53 2.26
N ASN A 140 -14.45 7.55 3.60
CA ASN A 140 -14.63 6.36 4.44
C ASN A 140 -13.55 5.29 4.23
N ILE A 141 -12.30 5.71 4.03
CA ILE A 141 -11.16 4.80 3.96
C ILE A 141 -10.61 4.61 5.36
N THR A 142 -10.75 3.40 5.89
CA THR A 142 -10.45 3.07 7.28
C THR A 142 -9.12 2.38 7.49
N TYR A 143 -8.37 2.10 6.41
CA TYR A 143 -7.09 1.43 6.45
C TYR A 143 -6.02 2.21 5.69
N CYS A 144 -4.84 2.35 6.29
CA CYS A 144 -3.68 2.87 5.58
C CYS A 144 -2.38 2.11 5.94
N VAL A 145 -1.39 2.24 5.08
CA VAL A 145 -0.04 1.69 5.30
C VAL A 145 0.95 2.81 5.13
N ILE A 146 1.81 2.99 6.13
CA ILE A 146 2.89 3.99 6.09
C ILE A 146 4.20 3.25 5.82
N GLY A 147 4.95 3.68 4.80
CA GLY A 147 6.21 3.04 4.42
C GLY A 147 7.38 4.01 4.38
N LYS A 148 8.58 3.49 4.67
CA LYS A 148 9.83 4.25 4.63
C LYS A 148 10.05 4.86 3.25
N LEU A 149 10.62 6.06 3.23
CA LEU A 149 11.37 6.57 2.09
C LEU A 149 12.75 5.89 2.09
N TYR A 150 13.15 5.38 0.94
CA TYR A 150 14.51 4.96 0.65
C TYR A 150 15.07 5.89 -0.41
N ILE A 151 16.17 6.56 -0.13
CA ILE A 151 16.70 7.59 -1.00
C ILE A 151 18.20 7.45 -1.18
N SER A 152 18.63 7.36 -2.45
CA SER A 152 20.03 7.52 -2.83
C SER A 152 20.35 8.98 -3.12
N ASP A 153 21.62 9.31 -3.16
CA ASP A 153 22.06 10.65 -3.51
C ASP A 153 21.58 11.10 -4.90
N ASP A 154 21.44 10.15 -5.84
CA ASP A 154 20.95 10.46 -7.18
C ASP A 154 19.45 10.75 -7.20
N ILE A 155 18.66 9.99 -6.41
CA ILE A 155 17.23 10.28 -6.24
C ILE A 155 17.06 11.65 -5.56
N LEU A 156 17.86 11.92 -4.52
CA LEU A 156 17.80 13.20 -3.80
C LEU A 156 18.08 14.39 -4.74
N LYS A 157 19.05 14.24 -5.64
CA LYS A 157 19.34 15.27 -6.67
C LYS A 157 18.21 15.42 -7.68
N SER A 158 17.54 14.32 -8.05
CA SER A 158 16.47 14.31 -9.06
C SER A 158 15.15 14.90 -8.56
N LEU A 159 14.86 14.80 -7.27
CA LEU A 159 13.63 15.35 -6.68
C LEU A 159 13.56 16.88 -6.68
N GLY A 160 14.69 17.54 -6.91
CA GLY A 160 14.76 19.00 -7.04
C GLY A 160 14.45 19.75 -5.74
N LYS A 161 14.37 21.10 -5.87
CA LYS A 161 14.13 22.00 -4.72
C LYS A 161 12.67 21.99 -4.23
N ASP A 162 11.75 21.43 -5.01
CA ASP A 162 10.31 21.48 -4.71
C ASP A 162 9.87 20.36 -3.77
N CYS A 163 10.68 19.32 -3.63
CA CYS A 163 10.46 18.27 -2.65
C CYS A 163 11.31 18.54 -1.39
N LEU A 164 10.68 19.06 -0.36
CA LEU A 164 11.35 19.27 0.92
C LEU A 164 11.50 17.93 1.62
N ILE A 165 12.77 17.54 1.86
CA ILE A 165 13.08 16.35 2.66
C ILE A 165 13.77 16.80 3.94
N ASN A 166 13.16 16.45 5.08
CA ASN A 166 13.80 16.61 6.37
C ASN A 166 14.83 15.49 6.57
N THR A 167 16.09 15.79 6.31
CA THR A 167 17.19 14.83 6.39
C THR A 167 17.47 14.36 7.84
N ASP A 168 17.10 15.12 8.85
CA ASP A 168 17.27 14.73 10.26
C ASP A 168 16.36 13.54 10.65
N ALA A 169 15.32 13.31 9.86
CA ALA A 169 14.43 12.17 10.02
C ALA A 169 14.90 10.90 9.28
N LEU A 170 16.07 10.95 8.64
CA LEU A 170 16.67 9.83 7.92
C LEU A 170 17.77 9.16 8.74
N GLU A 171 18.02 7.91 8.42
CA GLU A 171 19.10 7.09 8.97
C GLU A 171 19.79 6.32 7.86
N LEU A 172 21.07 5.98 8.05
CA LEU A 172 21.79 5.13 7.12
C LEU A 172 21.22 3.71 7.18
N SER A 173 20.93 3.14 6.01
CA SER A 173 20.38 1.80 5.83
C SER A 173 21.09 1.08 4.70
N THR A 174 20.85 -0.22 4.56
CA THR A 174 21.35 -1.04 3.45
C THR A 174 20.18 -1.68 2.70
N LEU A 175 20.29 -1.78 1.38
CA LEU A 175 19.25 -2.39 0.53
C LEU A 175 19.53 -3.85 0.22
N ASP A 176 20.79 -4.26 0.23
CA ASP A 176 21.18 -5.63 -0.08
C ASP A 176 21.60 -6.40 1.19
N CYS A 177 21.46 -7.71 1.13
CA CYS A 177 21.85 -8.60 2.24
C CYS A 177 23.36 -8.63 2.51
N ASN A 178 24.17 -8.15 1.55
CA ASN A 178 25.63 -8.07 1.68
C ASN A 178 26.13 -6.72 2.22
N GLY A 179 25.23 -5.74 2.45
CA GLY A 179 25.56 -4.42 2.97
C GLY A 179 26.32 -3.50 2.00
N ASN A 180 26.36 -3.83 0.71
CA ASN A 180 27.13 -3.09 -0.30
C ASN A 180 26.42 -1.83 -0.78
N ILE A 181 25.08 -1.82 -0.79
CA ILE A 181 24.29 -0.67 -1.24
C ILE A 181 23.85 0.13 -0.02
N LYS A 182 24.59 1.19 0.28
CA LYS A 182 24.22 2.15 1.32
C LYS A 182 23.20 3.15 0.80
N ILE A 183 22.18 3.42 1.61
CA ILE A 183 21.08 4.31 1.28
C ILE A 183 20.59 5.02 2.54
N GLN A 184 19.97 6.15 2.40
CA GLN A 184 19.27 6.79 3.52
C GLN A 184 17.81 6.32 3.55
N ALA A 185 17.27 6.09 4.73
CA ALA A 185 15.90 5.67 4.92
C ALA A 185 15.23 6.43 6.06
N THR A 186 13.90 6.62 5.98
CA THR A 186 13.15 7.21 7.08
C THR A 186 13.29 6.38 8.35
N GLN A 187 13.61 7.02 9.46
CA GLN A 187 13.70 6.38 10.78
C GLN A 187 12.36 5.77 11.19
N VAL A 188 12.40 4.54 11.68
CA VAL A 188 11.17 3.83 12.10
C VAL A 188 10.45 4.58 13.22
N LYS A 189 11.17 5.14 14.20
CA LYS A 189 10.59 5.93 15.29
C LYS A 189 9.77 7.13 14.81
N THR A 190 10.21 7.76 13.71
CA THR A 190 9.47 8.87 13.07
C THR A 190 8.13 8.39 12.53
N LEU A 191 8.10 7.21 11.88
CA LEU A 191 6.88 6.66 11.32
C LEU A 191 5.87 6.21 12.40
N TYR A 192 6.34 5.74 13.56
CA TYR A 192 5.45 5.38 14.68
C TYR A 192 4.59 6.55 15.13
N LYS A 193 5.17 7.75 15.25
CA LYS A 193 4.43 8.96 15.61
C LYS A 193 3.24 9.22 14.67
N TYR A 194 3.45 8.99 13.37
CA TYR A 194 2.39 9.24 12.38
C TYR A 194 1.36 8.10 12.34
N ILE A 195 1.78 6.86 12.58
CA ILE A 195 0.85 5.75 12.75
C ILE A 195 -0.14 6.03 13.88
N GLU A 196 0.35 6.48 15.05
CA GLU A 196 -0.52 6.83 16.17
C GLU A 196 -1.49 7.96 15.80
N LYS A 197 -1.03 8.99 15.08
CA LYS A 197 -1.91 10.09 14.64
C LYS A 197 -3.05 9.60 13.73
N PHE A 198 -2.81 8.64 12.82
CA PHE A 198 -3.88 8.01 12.04
C PHE A 198 -4.86 7.24 12.91
N ARG A 199 -4.36 6.47 13.88
CA ARG A 199 -5.19 5.67 14.80
C ARG A 199 -6.07 6.52 15.68
N GLU A 200 -5.55 7.61 16.25
CA GLU A 200 -6.30 8.61 17.02
C GLU A 200 -7.44 9.21 16.19
N ASN A 201 -7.33 9.23 14.88
CA ASN A 201 -8.36 9.68 13.95
C ASN A 201 -9.26 8.55 13.42
N GLY A 202 -9.20 7.34 14.00
CA GLY A 202 -10.06 6.22 13.65
C GLY A 202 -9.64 5.47 12.37
N ILE A 203 -8.40 5.68 11.89
CA ILE A 203 -7.85 5.00 10.73
C ILE A 203 -6.86 3.93 11.19
N ASN A 204 -7.09 2.67 10.82
CA ASN A 204 -6.19 1.57 11.14
C ASN A 204 -4.91 1.67 10.30
N ALA A 205 -3.83 2.11 10.91
CA ALA A 205 -2.55 2.34 10.25
C ALA A 205 -1.54 1.22 10.56
N PHE A 206 -0.82 0.78 9.50
CA PHE A 206 0.14 -0.32 9.54
C PHE A 206 1.43 0.02 8.81
N PHE A 207 2.50 -0.78 9.01
CA PHE A 207 3.75 -0.66 8.26
C PHE A 207 3.79 -1.54 7.00
N LYS A 208 3.00 -2.61 6.96
CA LYS A 208 2.98 -3.58 5.85
C LYS A 208 1.57 -3.78 5.31
N SER A 209 1.47 -3.91 4.00
CA SER A 209 0.18 -4.17 3.34
C SER A 209 -0.39 -5.54 3.73
N SER A 210 0.47 -6.53 3.96
CA SER A 210 0.07 -7.83 4.49
C SER A 210 -0.60 -7.74 5.87
N CYS A 211 -0.23 -6.74 6.69
CA CYS A 211 -0.89 -6.51 7.99
C CYS A 211 -2.34 -6.05 7.82
N VAL A 212 -2.63 -5.23 6.81
CA VAL A 212 -4.02 -4.84 6.50
C VAL A 212 -4.82 -6.07 6.13
N ASN A 213 -4.28 -6.90 5.22
CA ASN A 213 -4.95 -8.12 4.76
C ASN A 213 -5.24 -9.08 5.92
N SER A 214 -4.24 -9.31 6.78
CA SER A 214 -4.40 -10.15 7.98
C SER A 214 -5.41 -9.58 8.96
N ASN A 215 -5.42 -8.27 9.17
CA ASN A 215 -6.37 -7.61 10.08
C ASN A 215 -7.82 -7.75 9.60
N ILE A 216 -8.09 -7.46 8.32
CA ILE A 216 -9.45 -7.54 7.76
C ILE A 216 -9.98 -8.98 7.70
N ASN A 217 -9.10 -9.96 7.47
CA ASN A 217 -9.46 -11.39 7.41
C ASN A 217 -9.39 -12.11 8.75
N LYS A 218 -8.91 -11.46 9.81
CA LYS A 218 -8.69 -12.05 11.14
C LYS A 218 -7.79 -13.29 11.08
N THR A 219 -6.75 -13.24 10.25
CA THR A 219 -5.77 -14.31 10.07
C THR A 219 -4.38 -13.86 10.51
N ASN A 220 -3.52 -14.82 10.83
CA ASN A 220 -2.12 -14.53 11.11
C ASN A 220 -1.45 -13.96 9.85
N ASN A 221 -0.51 -13.03 10.03
CA ASN A 221 0.23 -12.49 8.91
C ASN A 221 1.28 -13.51 8.43
N PRO A 222 1.13 -14.09 7.22
CA PRO A 222 2.07 -15.11 6.73
C PRO A 222 3.50 -14.58 6.57
N SER A 223 3.72 -13.27 6.42
CA SER A 223 5.06 -12.70 6.35
C SER A 223 5.89 -12.88 7.64
N ASN A 224 5.28 -13.28 8.75
CA ASN A 224 5.97 -13.58 9.99
C ASN A 224 6.73 -14.91 9.94
N TYR A 225 6.25 -15.88 9.17
CA TYR A 225 6.90 -17.16 9.00
C TYR A 225 8.27 -17.07 8.31
N TYR A 226 8.43 -16.10 7.38
CA TYR A 226 9.64 -15.95 6.59
C TYR A 226 10.76 -15.15 7.26
N PHE A 227 10.42 -14.30 8.22
CA PHE A 227 11.40 -13.36 8.77
C PHE A 227 11.81 -13.65 10.21
N ASN A 228 11.29 -14.71 10.84
CA ASN A 228 11.54 -15.05 12.25
C ASN A 228 11.39 -13.82 13.18
N ASN A 229 10.53 -12.88 12.81
CA ASN A 229 10.42 -11.57 13.43
C ASN A 229 9.18 -11.52 14.32
N ASP A 230 9.06 -12.48 15.23
CA ASP A 230 8.05 -12.48 16.28
C ASP A 230 8.03 -11.16 17.05
N GLU A 231 9.19 -10.53 17.24
CA GLU A 231 9.33 -9.23 17.89
C GLU A 231 8.56 -8.12 17.18
N TYR A 232 8.54 -8.09 15.85
CA TYR A 232 7.88 -7.01 15.11
C TYR A 232 6.35 -7.07 15.23
N CYS A 233 5.77 -8.25 15.25
CA CYS A 233 4.32 -8.43 15.40
C CYS A 233 3.87 -8.40 16.85
N ILE A 234 4.67 -8.91 17.77
CA ILE A 234 4.41 -8.88 19.21
C ILE A 234 4.36 -7.42 19.69
N ASN A 235 5.30 -6.60 19.26
CA ASN A 235 5.38 -5.19 19.63
C ASN A 235 4.37 -4.30 18.87
N CYS A 236 3.91 -4.71 17.68
CA CYS A 236 2.93 -3.94 16.91
C CYS A 236 1.53 -3.97 17.53
N GLY A 237 1.13 -5.06 18.19
CA GLY A 237 -0.15 -5.18 18.91
C GLY A 237 -1.43 -5.13 18.05
N ASN A 238 -1.31 -4.92 16.74
CA ASN A 238 -2.45 -4.59 15.85
C ASN A 238 -3.18 -5.80 15.25
N CYS A 239 -2.61 -6.98 15.36
CA CYS A 239 -3.22 -8.21 14.81
C CYS A 239 -3.88 -9.06 15.89
N LYS A 240 -4.02 -8.53 17.12
CA LYS A 240 -4.64 -9.20 18.24
C LYS A 240 -6.09 -8.77 18.40
#